data_62a9edd5313d30ddd567d66735a0d6df
#
_entry.id   62a9edd5313d30ddd567d66735a0d6df
#
_cell.length_a   1.000
_cell.length_b   1.000
_cell.length_c   1.000
_cell.angle_alpha   90.00
_cell.angle_beta   90.00
_cell.angle_gamma   90.00
#
_symmetry.space_group_name_H-M   'P 1'
#
loop_
_entity.id
_entity.type
_entity.pdbx_description
1 polymer ?
#
loop_
_entity_poly.entity_id
_entity_poly.type
_entity_poly.pdbx_seq_one_letter_code
_entity_poly.pdbx_strand_id
1 'polypeptide(L)'
;MGMIDRFFEAIEKAGITPYEIETKYGVKSAQSKISQMKGGKTNTGKEKSLPSDILSAVCMNCNKINSEYILTGRGNAINEDKNTDDVIPNIPTSSGTSITSEEEFQDAKNKGLHLLPQVSFKFAAGQTQLISITEDITRYWYLPDCKDCEGVAQIVGRSMSPTLPSGCWVALKRYTLPHDNPIPFGNIFGIVVEDKETGEYHGHIKILRRYKEQSLARKYWIAHSINTEEFDDFDIEIDQIRSLWIVKQHIVSDTLL
;
A
#
# COMPACT_ATOMS: atom_id res chain seq x y z
N MET A 1 8.85 36.12 2.74
CA MET A 1 9.02 35.20 1.60
C MET A 1 7.63 34.91 1.01
N GLY A 2 7.39 35.28 -0.25
CA GLY A 2 6.11 35.11 -0.91
C GLY A 2 5.84 33.64 -1.30
N MET A 3 4.59 33.31 -1.67
CA MET A 3 4.21 31.96 -2.07
C MET A 3 5.02 31.43 -3.28
N ILE A 4 5.31 32.31 -4.23
CA ILE A 4 6.15 31.97 -5.40
C ILE A 4 7.58 31.61 -4.99
N ASP A 5 8.17 32.38 -4.08
CA ASP A 5 9.54 32.10 -3.63
C ASP A 5 9.62 30.74 -2.93
N ARG A 6 8.62 30.44 -2.09
CA ARG A 6 8.51 29.13 -1.41
C ARG A 6 8.29 27.99 -2.40
N PHE A 7 7.51 28.23 -3.46
CA PHE A 7 7.32 27.25 -4.52
C PHE A 7 8.64 26.95 -5.24
N PHE A 8 9.41 27.97 -5.63
CA PHE A 8 10.71 27.78 -6.27
C PHE A 8 11.70 27.04 -5.36
N GLU A 9 11.76 27.41 -4.09
CA GLU A 9 12.57 26.71 -3.10
C GLU A 9 12.17 25.22 -2.99
N ALA A 10 10.86 24.94 -2.95
CA ALA A 10 10.36 23.59 -2.82
C ALA A 10 10.70 22.71 -4.04
N ILE A 11 10.47 23.20 -5.27
CA ILE A 11 10.80 22.43 -6.49
C ILE A 11 12.29 22.24 -6.66
N GLU A 12 13.13 23.23 -6.29
CA GLU A 12 14.59 23.14 -6.35
C GLU A 12 15.10 22.07 -5.36
N LYS A 13 14.67 22.12 -4.10
CA LYS A 13 15.03 21.13 -3.09
C LYS A 13 14.51 19.72 -3.41
N ALA A 14 13.36 19.62 -4.06
CA ALA A 14 12.81 18.35 -4.52
C ALA A 14 13.47 17.80 -5.79
N GLY A 15 14.32 18.61 -6.46
CA GLY A 15 14.97 18.25 -7.72
C GLY A 15 14.00 18.19 -8.91
N ILE A 16 12.87 18.93 -8.87
CA ILE A 16 11.88 18.94 -9.93
C ILE A 16 12.18 20.07 -10.91
N THR A 17 12.19 19.72 -12.17
CA THR A 17 12.40 20.69 -13.25
C THR A 17 11.07 21.17 -13.87
N PRO A 18 11.02 22.41 -14.43
CA PRO A 18 9.85 22.86 -15.18
C PRO A 18 9.49 21.96 -16.38
N TYR A 19 10.47 21.29 -16.94
CA TYR A 19 10.29 20.31 -18.01
C TYR A 19 9.52 19.08 -17.52
N GLU A 20 9.84 18.57 -16.33
CA GLU A 20 9.12 17.44 -15.73
C GLU A 20 7.67 17.80 -15.39
N ILE A 21 7.42 19.02 -14.90
CA ILE A 21 6.06 19.51 -14.64
C ILE A 21 5.23 19.52 -15.93
N GLU A 22 5.85 19.87 -17.05
CA GLU A 22 5.18 19.85 -18.35
C GLU A 22 4.96 18.44 -18.89
N THR A 23 5.98 17.58 -18.87
CA THR A 23 5.96 16.28 -19.55
C THR A 23 5.43 15.14 -18.69
N LYS A 24 5.81 15.08 -17.40
CA LYS A 24 5.38 14.02 -16.48
C LYS A 24 4.06 14.35 -15.78
N TYR A 25 3.88 15.62 -15.37
CA TYR A 25 2.70 16.03 -14.62
C TYR A 25 1.59 16.60 -15.49
N GLY A 26 1.84 16.71 -16.82
CA GLY A 26 0.82 17.03 -17.82
C GLY A 26 0.37 18.49 -17.85
N VAL A 27 1.14 19.42 -17.27
CA VAL A 27 0.78 20.86 -17.26
C VAL A 27 1.23 21.54 -18.54
N LYS A 28 0.28 21.90 -19.38
CA LYS A 28 0.58 22.58 -20.66
C LYS A 28 1.34 23.91 -20.45
N SER A 29 2.44 24.07 -21.19
CA SER A 29 3.29 25.29 -21.18
C SER A 29 3.85 25.61 -19.78
N ALA A 30 4.11 24.62 -18.95
CA ALA A 30 4.63 24.80 -17.58
C ALA A 30 5.97 25.55 -17.57
N GLN A 31 6.88 25.24 -18.50
CA GLN A 31 8.17 25.92 -18.61
C GLN A 31 8.02 27.42 -18.84
N SER A 32 7.13 27.83 -19.75
CA SER A 32 6.85 29.24 -20.04
C SER A 32 6.21 29.95 -18.85
N LYS A 33 5.19 29.34 -18.23
CA LYS A 33 4.50 29.88 -17.05
C LYS A 33 5.46 30.06 -15.87
N ILE A 34 6.30 29.06 -15.58
CA ILE A 34 7.29 29.10 -14.50
C ILE A 34 8.38 30.14 -14.77
N SER A 35 8.84 30.26 -16.02
CA SER A 35 9.80 31.29 -16.40
C SER A 35 9.23 32.71 -16.19
N GLN A 36 7.96 32.94 -16.50
CA GLN A 36 7.28 34.21 -16.28
C GLN A 36 7.10 34.55 -14.78
N MET A 37 7.04 33.57 -13.91
CA MET A 37 6.95 33.79 -12.46
C MET A 37 8.28 34.18 -11.80
N LYS A 38 9.42 33.91 -12.43
CA LYS A 38 10.72 34.31 -11.89
C LYS A 38 10.75 35.81 -11.59
N GLY A 39 11.32 36.15 -10.41
CA GLY A 39 11.38 37.54 -9.94
C GLY A 39 10.19 38.02 -9.11
N GLY A 40 9.17 37.17 -8.86
CA GLY A 40 8.09 37.35 -7.88
C GLY A 40 7.16 38.54 -8.05
N LYS A 41 7.58 39.64 -8.77
CA LYS A 41 6.81 40.86 -8.94
C LYS A 41 6.67 41.24 -10.43
N THR A 42 5.55 41.87 -10.74
CA THR A 42 5.30 42.46 -12.07
C THR A 42 6.07 43.79 -12.23
N ASN A 43 6.16 44.30 -13.45
CA ASN A 43 6.74 45.63 -13.73
C ASN A 43 6.03 46.75 -12.98
N THR A 44 4.80 46.54 -12.50
CA THR A 44 4.01 47.46 -11.70
C THR A 44 4.13 47.23 -10.20
N GLY A 45 5.03 46.36 -9.76
CA GLY A 45 5.30 46.10 -8.34
C GLY A 45 4.29 45.14 -7.67
N LYS A 46 3.27 44.64 -8.37
CA LYS A 46 2.32 43.66 -7.83
C LYS A 46 2.97 42.28 -7.76
N GLU A 47 2.68 41.52 -6.69
CA GLU A 47 3.08 40.11 -6.62
C GLU A 47 2.43 39.32 -7.76
N LYS A 48 3.23 38.47 -8.41
CA LYS A 48 2.73 37.50 -9.37
C LYS A 48 1.96 36.40 -8.64
N SER A 49 1.03 35.76 -9.31
CA SER A 49 0.30 34.62 -8.72
C SER A 49 0.89 33.29 -9.20
N LEU A 50 0.92 32.29 -8.33
CA LEU A 50 1.24 30.93 -8.70
C LEU A 50 0.01 30.30 -9.37
N PRO A 51 0.10 29.84 -10.64
CA PRO A 51 -1.01 29.17 -11.32
C PRO A 51 -1.45 27.92 -10.58
N SER A 52 -2.76 27.79 -10.38
CA SER A 52 -3.33 26.68 -9.61
C SER A 52 -3.11 25.32 -10.25
N ASP A 53 -3.06 25.25 -11.57
CA ASP A 53 -2.77 24.02 -12.32
C ASP A 53 -1.35 23.50 -12.06
N ILE A 54 -0.36 24.40 -11.98
CA ILE A 54 1.02 24.07 -11.63
C ILE A 54 1.10 23.59 -10.17
N LEU A 55 0.51 24.36 -9.25
CA LEU A 55 0.52 24.00 -7.82
C LEU A 55 -0.12 22.66 -7.59
N SER A 56 -1.33 22.44 -8.12
CA SER A 56 -2.05 21.17 -7.98
C SER A 56 -1.29 20.00 -8.58
N ALA A 57 -0.74 20.17 -9.78
CA ALA A 57 0.02 19.11 -10.44
C ALA A 57 1.25 18.71 -9.65
N VAL A 58 2.00 19.68 -9.11
CA VAL A 58 3.20 19.42 -8.31
C VAL A 58 2.83 18.76 -6.97
N CYS A 59 1.80 19.26 -6.27
CA CYS A 59 1.38 18.69 -4.99
C CYS A 59 0.78 17.29 -5.14
N MET A 60 0.11 16.98 -6.24
CA MET A 60 -0.48 15.66 -6.48
C MET A 60 0.53 14.61 -6.93
N ASN A 61 1.57 15.01 -7.66
CA ASN A 61 2.52 14.08 -8.28
C ASN A 61 3.87 14.00 -7.57
N CYS A 62 4.15 14.88 -6.60
CA CYS A 62 5.40 14.86 -5.85
C CYS A 62 5.18 14.87 -4.34
N ASN A 63 5.27 13.71 -3.71
CA ASN A 63 5.15 13.54 -2.26
C ASN A 63 6.29 14.21 -1.45
N LYS A 64 7.41 14.53 -2.12
CA LYS A 64 8.54 15.21 -1.47
C LYS A 64 8.25 16.67 -1.17
N ILE A 65 7.30 17.30 -1.85
CA ILE A 65 6.98 18.71 -1.66
C ILE A 65 5.98 18.87 -0.54
N ASN A 66 6.31 19.76 0.39
CA ASN A 66 5.39 20.17 1.44
C ASN A 66 4.45 21.27 0.92
N SER A 67 3.22 20.90 0.61
CA SER A 67 2.19 21.83 0.12
C SER A 67 1.81 22.88 1.18
N GLU A 68 1.82 22.54 2.48
CA GLU A 68 1.54 23.47 3.56
C GLU A 68 2.62 24.56 3.61
N TYR A 69 3.89 24.18 3.43
CA TYR A 69 4.97 25.15 3.36
C TYR A 69 4.76 26.15 2.20
N ILE A 70 4.42 25.66 1.00
CA ILE A 70 4.19 26.54 -0.15
C ILE A 70 3.07 27.52 0.15
N LEU A 71 1.95 27.03 0.69
CA LEU A 71 0.74 27.85 0.92
C LEU A 71 0.91 28.79 2.12
N THR A 72 1.42 28.33 3.24
CA THR A 72 1.39 29.05 4.52
C THR A 72 2.75 29.54 4.99
N GLY A 73 3.83 28.94 4.52
CA GLY A 73 5.20 29.15 5.02
C GLY A 73 5.53 28.39 6.29
N ARG A 74 4.66 27.48 6.75
CA ARG A 74 4.91 26.65 7.93
C ARG A 74 5.59 25.35 7.54
N GLY A 75 6.56 24.91 8.36
CA GLY A 75 7.34 23.70 8.13
C GLY A 75 8.50 23.88 7.15
N ASN A 76 9.03 22.79 6.63
CA ASN A 76 10.15 22.76 5.66
C ASN A 76 9.63 22.71 4.22
N ALA A 77 10.41 23.23 3.26
CA ALA A 77 10.03 23.28 1.84
C ALA A 77 9.78 21.90 1.21
N ILE A 78 10.52 20.92 1.68
CA ILE A 78 10.31 19.51 1.36
C ILE A 78 9.84 18.80 2.62
N ASN A 79 8.99 17.84 2.45
CA ASN A 79 8.77 16.84 3.47
C ASN A 79 10.15 16.21 3.67
N GLU A 80 10.80 16.45 4.82
CA GLU A 80 11.98 15.68 5.19
C GLU A 80 11.63 14.25 4.86
N ASP A 81 12.54 13.54 4.17
CA ASP A 81 12.29 12.16 3.77
C ASP A 81 11.74 11.39 4.99
N LYS A 82 10.45 11.51 5.23
CA LYS A 82 9.72 10.38 5.77
C LYS A 82 9.92 9.39 4.66
N ASN A 83 10.90 8.50 4.88
CA ASN A 83 11.12 7.38 4.00
C ASN A 83 9.75 6.98 3.49
N THR A 84 9.55 6.96 2.16
CA THR A 84 8.33 6.39 1.60
C THR A 84 8.13 4.98 2.14
N ASP A 85 9.14 4.49 2.79
CA ASP A 85 9.23 3.26 3.53
C ASP A 85 8.43 3.30 4.85
N ASP A 86 8.12 4.47 5.44
CA ASP A 86 7.41 4.57 6.73
C ASP A 86 5.92 4.91 6.58
N VAL A 87 5.41 5.02 5.38
CA VAL A 87 3.97 5.20 5.16
C VAL A 87 3.28 3.87 5.43
N ILE A 88 2.63 3.78 6.58
CA ILE A 88 1.76 2.64 6.89
C ILE A 88 0.56 2.71 5.93
N PRO A 89 0.35 1.68 5.09
CA PRO A 89 -0.76 1.67 4.15
C PRO A 89 -2.09 1.71 4.90
N ASN A 90 -2.98 2.60 4.46
CA ASN A 90 -4.33 2.65 4.99
C ASN A 90 -5.11 1.44 4.45
N ILE A 91 -5.51 0.54 5.36
CA ILE A 91 -6.35 -0.60 5.02
C ILE A 91 -7.79 -0.22 5.34
N PRO A 92 -8.70 -0.23 4.36
CA PRO A 92 -10.11 0.00 4.61
C PRO A 92 -10.65 -1.01 5.61
N THR A 93 -11.49 -0.55 6.53
CA THR A 93 -12.22 -1.41 7.45
C THR A 93 -13.58 -1.73 6.85
N SER A 94 -13.98 -2.99 6.89
CA SER A 94 -15.27 -3.48 6.41
C SER A 94 -15.96 -4.28 7.48
N SER A 95 -17.27 -4.16 7.56
CA SER A 95 -18.08 -5.09 8.33
C SER A 95 -18.28 -6.38 7.53
N GLY A 96 -18.11 -7.51 8.20
CA GLY A 96 -18.25 -8.83 7.59
C GLY A 96 -19.11 -9.75 8.43
N THR A 97 -19.93 -10.55 7.77
CA THR A 97 -20.73 -11.58 8.42
C THR A 97 -20.00 -12.92 8.31
N SER A 98 -19.70 -13.53 9.46
CA SER A 98 -19.16 -14.88 9.49
C SER A 98 -20.29 -15.91 9.45
N ILE A 99 -20.10 -16.95 8.64
CA ILE A 99 -21.04 -18.04 8.41
C ILE A 99 -20.37 -19.31 8.93
N THR A 100 -20.96 -19.95 9.95
CA THR A 100 -20.36 -21.08 10.65
C THR A 100 -21.21 -22.34 10.63
N SER A 101 -22.49 -22.22 10.22
CA SER A 101 -23.39 -23.37 10.09
C SER A 101 -23.64 -23.72 8.63
N GLU A 102 -23.92 -24.99 8.38
CA GLU A 102 -24.29 -25.49 7.06
C GLU A 102 -25.61 -24.84 6.56
N GLU A 103 -26.56 -24.59 7.45
CA GLU A 103 -27.82 -23.97 7.11
C GLU A 103 -27.62 -22.53 6.61
N GLU A 104 -26.83 -21.71 7.33
CA GLU A 104 -26.48 -20.36 6.92
C GLU A 104 -25.72 -20.35 5.59
N PHE A 105 -24.82 -21.31 5.39
CA PHE A 105 -24.06 -21.46 4.15
C PHE A 105 -24.97 -21.74 2.96
N GLN A 106 -25.91 -22.66 3.08
CA GLN A 106 -26.85 -22.99 2.02
C GLN A 106 -27.81 -21.84 1.73
N ASP A 107 -28.27 -21.13 2.77
CA ASP A 107 -29.13 -19.94 2.59
C ASP A 107 -28.38 -18.83 1.85
N ALA A 108 -27.15 -18.53 2.25
CA ALA A 108 -26.30 -17.53 1.59
C ALA A 108 -26.01 -17.90 0.13
N LYS A 109 -25.74 -19.17 -0.14
CA LYS A 109 -25.51 -19.69 -1.49
C LYS A 109 -26.76 -19.58 -2.36
N ASN A 110 -27.94 -19.91 -1.81
CA ASN A 110 -29.23 -19.76 -2.49
C ASN A 110 -29.56 -18.30 -2.82
N LYS A 111 -29.10 -17.36 -2.00
CA LYS A 111 -29.18 -15.92 -2.25
C LYS A 111 -28.14 -15.41 -3.25
N GLY A 112 -27.26 -16.27 -3.77
CA GLY A 112 -26.21 -15.91 -4.73
C GLY A 112 -25.11 -15.03 -4.14
N LEU A 113 -24.87 -15.09 -2.83
CA LEU A 113 -23.84 -14.31 -2.17
C LEU A 113 -22.45 -14.86 -2.49
N HIS A 114 -21.49 -13.96 -2.69
CA HIS A 114 -20.09 -14.35 -2.86
C HIS A 114 -19.47 -14.65 -1.49
N LEU A 115 -19.23 -15.92 -1.21
CA LEU A 115 -18.70 -16.38 0.07
C LEU A 115 -17.20 -16.63 -0.03
N LEU A 116 -16.45 -16.05 0.90
CA LEU A 116 -15.02 -16.20 1.02
C LEU A 116 -14.68 -17.25 2.08
N PRO A 117 -13.89 -18.29 1.74
CA PRO A 117 -13.48 -19.28 2.71
C PRO A 117 -12.49 -18.68 3.71
N GLN A 118 -12.57 -19.14 4.95
CA GLN A 118 -11.50 -18.91 5.90
C GLN A 118 -10.29 -19.72 5.48
N VAL A 119 -9.12 -19.04 5.43
CA VAL A 119 -7.87 -19.65 5.04
C VAL A 119 -6.84 -19.49 6.16
N SER A 120 -5.91 -20.44 6.27
CA SER A 120 -4.78 -20.37 7.20
C SER A 120 -3.50 -20.10 6.44
N PHE A 121 -2.60 -19.23 6.94
CA PHE A 121 -1.26 -19.05 6.37
C PHE A 121 -0.30 -20.21 6.70
N LYS A 122 -0.70 -21.16 7.52
CA LYS A 122 0.03 -22.43 7.72
C LYS A 122 -0.28 -23.38 6.57
N PHE A 123 0.19 -23.04 5.35
CA PHE A 123 -0.20 -23.83 4.21
C PHE A 123 0.70 -24.99 3.95
N ALA A 124 -0.02 -26.07 3.67
CA ALA A 124 0.50 -27.30 3.20
C ALA A 124 1.35 -27.13 1.94
N ALA A 125 2.47 -27.78 1.99
CA ALA A 125 3.44 -27.98 0.93
C ALA A 125 2.82 -28.15 -0.47
N GLY A 126 3.24 -27.30 -1.38
CA GLY A 126 3.20 -27.63 -2.81
C GLY A 126 1.95 -27.27 -3.60
N GLN A 127 0.94 -26.62 -3.04
CA GLN A 127 -0.23 -26.21 -3.80
C GLN A 127 -0.30 -24.68 -3.93
N THR A 128 -0.11 -24.21 -5.15
CA THR A 128 -0.26 -22.79 -5.56
C THR A 128 -1.72 -22.33 -5.64
N GLN A 129 -2.65 -23.16 -5.26
CA GLN A 129 -4.06 -22.78 -5.12
C GLN A 129 -4.36 -22.46 -3.67
N LEU A 130 -5.21 -21.45 -3.43
CA LEU A 130 -5.97 -21.41 -2.20
C LEU A 130 -6.54 -22.78 -2.02
N ILE A 131 -6.05 -23.49 -1.03
CA ILE A 131 -6.57 -24.82 -0.77
C ILE A 131 -8.00 -24.58 -0.29
N SER A 132 -8.94 -24.76 -1.22
CA SER A 132 -10.21 -25.30 -0.82
C SER A 132 -9.88 -26.65 -0.20
N ILE A 133 -9.39 -26.65 1.04
CA ILE A 133 -9.43 -27.85 1.85
C ILE A 133 -10.91 -27.98 2.18
N THR A 134 -11.59 -28.65 1.26
CA THR A 134 -13.02 -28.91 1.35
C THR A 134 -13.39 -29.72 2.59
N GLU A 135 -12.40 -30.25 3.30
CA GLU A 135 -12.60 -31.06 4.49
C GLU A 135 -12.43 -30.30 5.82
N ASP A 136 -11.81 -29.08 5.79
CA ASP A 136 -11.53 -28.31 7.02
C ASP A 136 -11.98 -26.84 6.99
N ILE A 137 -12.81 -26.44 6.00
CA ILE A 137 -13.36 -25.08 6.02
C ILE A 137 -14.47 -25.03 7.07
N THR A 138 -14.11 -24.52 8.23
CA THR A 138 -15.04 -24.40 9.37
C THR A 138 -15.83 -23.10 9.35
N ARG A 139 -15.47 -22.15 8.45
CA ARG A 139 -16.08 -20.82 8.41
C ARG A 139 -15.99 -20.20 7.03
N TYR A 140 -17.07 -19.54 6.64
CA TYR A 140 -17.12 -18.64 5.49
C TYR A 140 -17.40 -17.22 5.91
N TRP A 141 -17.11 -16.28 5.03
CA TRP A 141 -17.34 -14.86 5.24
C TRP A 141 -18.09 -14.26 4.07
N TYR A 142 -19.07 -13.42 4.36
CA TYR A 142 -19.70 -12.55 3.39
C TYR A 142 -19.20 -11.13 3.59
N LEU A 143 -18.53 -10.58 2.56
CA LEU A 143 -17.97 -9.23 2.53
C LEU A 143 -18.50 -8.52 1.29
N PRO A 144 -19.55 -7.65 1.43
CA PRO A 144 -20.18 -7.03 0.27
C PRO A 144 -19.24 -6.14 -0.55
N ASP A 145 -18.25 -5.52 0.12
CA ASP A 145 -17.31 -4.57 -0.48
C ASP A 145 -16.01 -5.22 -1.01
N CYS A 146 -15.87 -6.54 -0.88
CA CYS A 146 -14.65 -7.27 -1.27
C CYS A 146 -14.93 -8.40 -2.26
N LYS A 147 -15.56 -8.07 -3.38
CA LYS A 147 -15.95 -9.05 -4.42
C LYS A 147 -14.76 -9.65 -5.16
N ASP A 148 -13.61 -9.00 -5.12
CA ASP A 148 -12.37 -9.43 -5.77
C ASP A 148 -11.42 -10.18 -4.81
N CYS A 149 -11.84 -10.42 -3.57
CA CYS A 149 -11.10 -11.23 -2.61
C CYS A 149 -11.38 -12.72 -2.83
N GLU A 150 -10.45 -13.56 -2.39
CA GLU A 150 -10.51 -15.01 -2.58
C GLU A 150 -10.49 -15.79 -1.26
N GLY A 151 -10.22 -15.10 -0.15
CA GLY A 151 -10.21 -15.73 1.18
C GLY A 151 -10.11 -14.72 2.30
N VAL A 152 -10.31 -15.20 3.52
CA VAL A 152 -10.19 -14.43 4.76
C VAL A 152 -9.25 -15.18 5.69
N ALA A 153 -8.25 -14.47 6.23
CA ALA A 153 -7.29 -15.04 7.17
C ALA A 153 -7.32 -14.31 8.51
N GLN A 154 -7.02 -15.05 9.58
CA GLN A 154 -6.78 -14.46 10.89
C GLN A 154 -5.31 -14.10 11.06
N ILE A 155 -5.07 -12.89 11.56
CA ILE A 155 -3.72 -12.44 11.89
C ILE A 155 -3.26 -13.08 13.18
N VAL A 156 -2.09 -13.69 13.15
CA VAL A 156 -1.43 -14.25 14.33
C VAL A 156 -0.08 -13.53 14.50
N GLY A 157 0.16 -13.05 15.72
CA GLY A 157 1.36 -12.27 16.04
C GLY A 157 1.12 -10.78 16.09
N ARG A 158 2.13 -10.03 16.52
CA ARG A 158 2.04 -8.58 16.80
C ARG A 158 2.86 -7.70 15.88
N SER A 159 3.51 -8.28 14.90
CA SER A 159 4.43 -7.53 14.02
C SER A 159 3.74 -6.46 13.17
N MET A 160 2.43 -6.56 12.98
CA MET A 160 1.61 -5.61 12.23
C MET A 160 0.75 -4.71 13.12
N SER A 161 0.91 -4.80 14.44
CA SER A 161 0.25 -3.90 15.40
C SER A 161 0.82 -2.48 15.28
N PRO A 162 0.02 -1.41 15.55
CA PRO A 162 -1.39 -1.46 15.94
C PRO A 162 -2.37 -1.60 14.77
N THR A 163 -1.92 -1.47 13.52
CA THR A 163 -2.79 -1.41 12.33
C THR A 163 -3.59 -2.70 12.14
N LEU A 164 -2.92 -3.84 12.30
CA LEU A 164 -3.54 -5.17 12.27
C LEU A 164 -3.18 -5.89 13.59
N PRO A 165 -4.00 -5.76 14.63
CA PRO A 165 -3.76 -6.43 15.89
C PRO A 165 -3.89 -7.94 15.76
N SER A 166 -3.18 -8.68 16.61
CA SER A 166 -3.29 -10.14 16.68
C SER A 166 -4.73 -10.57 16.96
N GLY A 167 -5.22 -11.56 16.23
CA GLY A 167 -6.58 -12.04 16.30
C GLY A 167 -7.57 -11.40 15.35
N CYS A 168 -7.23 -10.27 14.73
CA CYS A 168 -8.10 -9.64 13.73
C CYS A 168 -8.17 -10.46 12.44
N TRP A 169 -9.18 -10.18 11.62
CA TRP A 169 -9.41 -10.83 10.33
C TRP A 169 -9.09 -9.89 9.18
N VAL A 170 -8.54 -10.43 8.09
CA VAL A 170 -8.23 -9.67 6.88
C VAL A 170 -8.74 -10.39 5.63
N ALA A 171 -9.27 -9.61 4.70
CA ALA A 171 -9.65 -10.11 3.38
C ALA A 171 -8.44 -10.08 2.44
N LEU A 172 -8.26 -11.13 1.69
CA LEU A 172 -7.10 -11.42 0.86
C LEU A 172 -7.49 -11.56 -0.60
N LYS A 173 -6.74 -10.88 -1.45
CA LYS A 173 -6.75 -11.10 -2.88
C LYS A 173 -5.42 -11.69 -3.32
N ARG A 174 -5.47 -12.77 -4.09
CA ARG A 174 -4.27 -13.36 -4.66
C ARG A 174 -3.59 -12.37 -5.60
N TYR A 175 -2.29 -12.23 -5.43
CA TYR A 175 -1.46 -11.47 -6.34
C TYR A 175 -0.69 -12.45 -7.22
N THR A 176 -1.11 -12.57 -8.46
CA THR A 176 -0.39 -13.35 -9.44
C THR A 176 0.73 -12.46 -9.97
N LEU A 177 1.97 -12.93 -9.87
CA LEU A 177 3.10 -12.23 -10.47
C LEU A 177 2.97 -12.33 -12.00
N PRO A 178 2.48 -11.31 -12.69
CA PRO A 178 2.57 -11.29 -14.14
C PRO A 178 3.96 -10.78 -14.49
N HIS A 179 4.53 -11.29 -15.53
CA HIS A 179 5.82 -10.86 -16.04
C HIS A 179 5.89 -9.36 -16.32
N ASP A 180 4.76 -8.66 -16.39
CA ASP A 180 4.65 -7.27 -16.85
C ASP A 180 4.04 -6.27 -15.85
N ASN A 181 3.50 -6.70 -14.71
CA ASN A 181 2.94 -5.77 -13.73
C ASN A 181 3.88 -5.56 -12.54
N PRO A 182 4.23 -4.31 -12.23
CA PRO A 182 5.05 -4.01 -11.08
C PRO A 182 4.30 -4.34 -9.78
N ILE A 183 5.02 -4.96 -8.83
CA ILE A 183 4.48 -5.17 -7.49
C ILE A 183 4.18 -3.83 -6.85
N PRO A 184 2.99 -3.63 -6.27
CA PRO A 184 2.66 -2.41 -5.54
C PRO A 184 3.34 -2.41 -4.17
N PHE A 185 4.66 -2.20 -4.14
CA PHE A 185 5.40 -2.06 -2.90
C PHE A 185 4.80 -1.00 -1.98
N GLY A 186 5.00 -1.13 -0.68
CA GLY A 186 4.38 -0.29 0.32
C GLY A 186 3.01 -0.77 0.80
N ASN A 187 2.43 -1.79 0.18
CA ASN A 187 1.19 -2.42 0.66
C ASN A 187 1.48 -3.61 1.59
N ILE A 188 0.47 -4.01 2.34
CA ILE A 188 0.54 -5.19 3.20
C ILE A 188 0.21 -6.43 2.38
N PHE A 189 1.09 -7.41 2.48
CA PHE A 189 0.97 -8.67 1.80
C PHE A 189 0.99 -9.84 2.77
N GLY A 190 0.19 -10.87 2.48
CA GLY A 190 0.41 -12.21 2.95
C GLY A 190 1.38 -12.90 2.01
N ILE A 191 2.48 -13.40 2.54
CA ILE A 191 3.60 -13.97 1.79
C ILE A 191 3.82 -15.38 2.26
N VAL A 192 3.81 -16.35 1.37
CA VAL A 192 4.20 -17.73 1.69
C VAL A 192 5.56 -17.99 1.08
N VAL A 193 6.52 -18.32 1.91
CA VAL A 193 7.89 -18.67 1.51
C VAL A 193 8.18 -20.13 1.80
N GLU A 194 9.00 -20.76 0.99
CA GLU A 194 9.54 -22.09 1.21
C GLU A 194 10.99 -21.98 1.70
N ASP A 195 11.26 -22.58 2.84
CA ASP A 195 12.62 -22.79 3.32
C ASP A 195 13.28 -23.87 2.45
N LYS A 196 14.34 -23.50 1.74
CA LYS A 196 15.05 -24.39 0.82
C LYS A 196 15.80 -25.52 1.54
N GLU A 197 16.16 -25.32 2.81
CA GLU A 197 16.90 -26.32 3.59
C GLU A 197 15.99 -27.38 4.15
N THR A 198 14.82 -26.96 4.67
CA THR A 198 13.87 -27.85 5.33
C THR A 198 12.71 -28.27 4.43
N GLY A 199 12.44 -27.53 3.37
CA GLY A 199 11.24 -27.68 2.54
C GLY A 199 9.95 -27.25 3.24
N GLU A 200 10.05 -26.61 4.41
CA GLU A 200 8.91 -26.13 5.15
C GLU A 200 8.39 -24.80 4.58
N TYR A 201 7.11 -24.55 4.79
CA TYR A 201 6.44 -23.33 4.33
C TYR A 201 6.14 -22.42 5.49
N HIS A 202 6.55 -21.16 5.38
CA HIS A 202 6.28 -20.12 6.35
C HIS A 202 5.41 -19.01 5.77
N GLY A 203 4.37 -18.65 6.51
CA GLY A 203 3.48 -17.54 6.14
C GLY A 203 3.78 -16.29 6.94
N HIS A 204 3.94 -15.17 6.25
CA HIS A 204 4.19 -13.87 6.85
C HIS A 204 3.16 -12.85 6.40
N ILE A 205 2.75 -11.94 7.30
CA ILE A 205 2.02 -10.73 6.91
C ILE A 205 2.93 -9.55 7.21
N LYS A 206 3.30 -8.83 6.15
CA LYS A 206 4.28 -7.74 6.20
C LYS A 206 3.99 -6.69 5.14
N ILE A 207 4.54 -5.49 5.33
CA ILE A 207 4.63 -4.53 4.24
C ILE A 207 5.80 -4.96 3.35
N LEU A 208 5.55 -5.15 2.06
CA LEU A 208 6.64 -5.42 1.12
C LEU A 208 7.29 -4.12 0.69
N ARG A 209 8.62 -4.08 0.79
CA ARG A 209 9.47 -2.98 0.34
C ARG A 209 10.52 -3.48 -0.63
N ARG A 210 11.02 -2.57 -1.44
CA ARG A 210 12.04 -2.84 -2.44
C ARG A 210 13.35 -2.20 -2.04
N TYR A 211 14.45 -2.91 -2.25
CA TYR A 211 15.78 -2.32 -2.18
C TYR A 211 15.97 -1.21 -3.22
N LYS A 212 16.67 -0.11 -2.82
CA LYS A 212 17.05 0.96 -3.75
C LYS A 212 18.18 0.51 -4.68
N GLU A 213 19.07 -0.34 -4.17
CA GLU A 213 20.16 -0.93 -4.93
C GLU A 213 19.63 -2.02 -5.87
N GLN A 214 19.91 -1.87 -7.17
CA GLN A 214 19.37 -2.74 -8.21
C GLN A 214 19.85 -4.20 -8.10
N SER A 215 21.06 -4.43 -7.62
CA SER A 215 21.62 -5.77 -7.42
C SER A 215 20.85 -6.56 -6.37
N LEU A 216 20.52 -5.91 -5.25
CA LEU A 216 19.72 -6.49 -4.16
C LEU A 216 18.25 -6.60 -4.54
N ALA A 217 17.68 -5.57 -5.18
CA ALA A 217 16.29 -5.53 -5.59
C ALA A 217 15.86 -6.65 -6.55
N ARG A 218 16.83 -7.30 -7.22
CA ARG A 218 16.59 -8.46 -8.10
C ARG A 218 16.56 -9.78 -7.36
N LYS A 219 17.08 -9.84 -6.14
CA LYS A 219 17.23 -11.07 -5.36
C LYS A 219 16.33 -11.07 -4.14
N TYR A 220 16.15 -9.91 -3.51
CA TYR A 220 15.51 -9.79 -2.21
C TYR A 220 14.41 -8.73 -2.21
N TRP A 221 13.38 -8.99 -1.43
CA TRP A 221 12.44 -7.99 -0.96
C TRP A 221 12.54 -7.87 0.55
N ILE A 222 12.26 -6.69 1.06
CA ILE A 222 12.26 -6.42 2.49
C ILE A 222 10.85 -6.67 3.02
N ALA A 223 10.73 -7.54 4.01
CA ALA A 223 9.52 -7.78 4.78
C ALA A 223 9.52 -6.85 5.99
N HIS A 224 8.79 -5.74 5.90
CA HIS A 224 8.78 -4.70 6.91
C HIS A 224 7.64 -4.89 7.91
N SER A 225 7.98 -4.76 9.21
CA SER A 225 7.04 -4.81 10.34
C SER A 225 6.52 -3.41 10.66
N ILE A 226 5.23 -3.27 11.02
CA ILE A 226 4.70 -1.99 11.53
C ILE A 226 5.15 -1.79 12.97
N ASN A 227 5.16 -2.84 13.77
CA ASN A 227 5.67 -2.81 15.15
C ASN A 227 7.20 -2.95 15.14
N THR A 228 7.89 -1.88 14.82
CA THR A 228 9.36 -1.84 14.75
C THR A 228 10.05 -1.81 16.10
N GLU A 229 9.30 -1.60 17.19
CA GLU A 229 9.85 -1.67 18.54
C GLU A 229 10.19 -3.10 18.99
N GLU A 230 9.40 -4.07 18.49
CA GLU A 230 9.56 -5.48 18.87
C GLU A 230 10.04 -6.39 17.73
N PHE A 231 9.94 -5.95 16.49
CA PHE A 231 10.18 -6.79 15.31
C PHE A 231 11.03 -6.06 14.27
N ASP A 232 12.17 -6.64 13.97
CA ASP A 232 13.05 -6.18 12.90
C ASP A 232 12.47 -6.52 11.52
N ASP A 233 12.94 -5.78 10.51
CA ASP A 233 12.74 -6.12 9.11
C ASP A 233 13.64 -7.29 8.74
N PHE A 234 13.22 -8.09 7.77
CA PHE A 234 14.04 -9.18 7.25
C PHE A 234 13.90 -9.32 5.75
N ASP A 235 14.90 -9.94 5.15
CA ASP A 235 14.94 -10.17 3.72
C ASP A 235 14.22 -11.47 3.34
N ILE A 236 13.47 -11.41 2.23
CA ILE A 236 12.86 -12.56 1.59
C ILE A 236 13.53 -12.74 0.21
N GLU A 237 14.11 -13.90 -0.02
CA GLU A 237 14.57 -14.26 -1.35
C GLU A 237 13.37 -14.44 -2.29
N ILE A 238 13.39 -13.74 -3.43
CA ILE A 238 12.26 -13.71 -4.37
C ILE A 238 11.93 -15.13 -4.90
N ASP A 239 12.95 -15.95 -5.11
CA ASP A 239 12.80 -17.32 -5.61
C ASP A 239 12.25 -18.32 -4.56
N GLN A 240 12.21 -17.93 -3.29
CA GLN A 240 11.56 -18.70 -2.21
C GLN A 240 10.06 -18.41 -2.11
N ILE A 241 9.58 -17.34 -2.74
CA ILE A 241 8.16 -16.95 -2.66
C ILE A 241 7.33 -17.95 -3.47
N ARG A 242 6.36 -18.59 -2.81
CA ARG A 242 5.44 -19.58 -3.41
C ARG A 242 4.07 -19.00 -3.67
N SER A 243 3.61 -18.10 -2.82
CA SER A 243 2.39 -17.34 -3.08
C SER A 243 2.42 -15.97 -2.43
N LEU A 244 1.70 -15.04 -3.05
CA LEU A 244 1.62 -13.65 -2.64
C LEU A 244 0.15 -13.22 -2.65
N TRP A 245 -0.28 -12.58 -1.57
CA TRP A 245 -1.65 -12.15 -1.33
C TRP A 245 -1.65 -10.71 -0.86
N ILE A 246 -2.39 -9.84 -1.51
CA ILE A 246 -2.55 -8.46 -1.02
C ILE A 246 -3.67 -8.42 0.01
N VAL A 247 -3.42 -7.76 1.14
CA VAL A 247 -4.44 -7.47 2.15
C VAL A 247 -5.29 -6.32 1.65
N LYS A 248 -6.57 -6.58 1.44
CA LYS A 248 -7.52 -5.62 0.87
C LYS A 248 -8.32 -4.87 1.93
N GLN A 249 -8.70 -5.59 2.99
CA GLN A 249 -9.56 -5.03 4.04
C GLN A 249 -9.25 -5.64 5.39
N HIS A 250 -9.40 -4.84 6.43
CA HIS A 250 -9.48 -5.28 7.82
C HIS A 250 -10.96 -5.51 8.15
N ILE A 251 -11.29 -6.70 8.63
CA ILE A 251 -12.66 -7.09 8.91
C ILE A 251 -12.93 -6.88 10.39
N VAL A 252 -13.93 -6.06 10.68
CA VAL A 252 -14.56 -6.00 12.00
C VAL A 252 -15.74 -6.95 11.97
N SER A 253 -15.69 -8.02 12.77
CA SER A 253 -16.84 -8.89 12.93
C SER A 253 -17.87 -8.17 13.78
N ASP A 254 -19.06 -7.99 13.25
CA ASP A 254 -20.24 -7.66 14.05
C ASP A 254 -20.55 -8.90 14.91
N THR A 255 -19.86 -9.03 16.02
CA THR A 255 -20.29 -9.97 17.05
C THR A 255 -21.52 -9.31 17.67
N LEU A 256 -22.69 -9.73 17.24
CA LEU A 256 -23.89 -9.48 18.00
C LEU A 256 -23.67 -10.09 19.40
N LEU A 257 -23.53 -9.20 20.38
CA LEU A 257 -23.56 -9.53 21.81
C LEU A 257 -24.96 -10.01 22.19
#